data_e82b25b4c11b8d1b838244e40d014cad
#
_entry.id   e82b25b4c11b8d1b838244e40d014cad
#
_cell.length_a   1.000
_cell.length_b   1.000
_cell.length_c   1.000
_cell.angle_alpha   90.00
_cell.angle_beta   90.00
_cell.angle_gamma   90.00
#
_symmetry.space_group_name_H-M   'P 1'
#
loop_
_entity.id
_entity.type
_entity.pdbx_description
1 polymer ?
#
loop_
_entity_poly.entity_id
_entity_poly.type
_entity_poly.pdbx_seq_one_letter_code
_entity_poly.pdbx_strand_id
1 'polypeptide(L)'
;MSENIANAASTRRPDGTHRVVITGMGAVSPAGVGVQALWDAVMGRACCIGPVTRFDTADYDVHIAAEVRDFDATEHGITKKEARRFERFVQYAIVASDEALAQSGLNLEAEDTARIACVFGTGIGGIDELQSGFFTLAEKGPKRVSPLFIPTMIGNIAAGNLSIRYGLRGECLNVVTACATGAHSIGAAVRDIRHGYIDAALAGGSEESVSPICLAGFSNLGALSKACLLYTSPSPRDRSLS
;
A
#
# COMPACT_ATOMS: atom_id res chain seq x y z
N MET A 1 11.26 -45.51 10.85
CA MET A 1 11.75 -44.12 10.92
C MET A 1 12.14 -43.58 9.56
N SER A 2 11.61 -44.10 8.47
CA SER A 2 11.99 -43.74 7.08
C SER A 2 10.82 -43.38 6.17
N GLU A 3 9.61 -43.15 6.70
CA GLU A 3 8.43 -42.81 5.87
C GLU A 3 7.96 -41.35 6.01
N ASN A 4 8.56 -40.53 6.90
CA ASN A 4 8.14 -39.15 7.13
C ASN A 4 8.91 -38.09 6.34
N ILE A 5 9.87 -38.49 5.49
CA ILE A 5 10.64 -37.52 4.67
C ILE A 5 10.09 -37.42 3.23
N ALA A 6 9.22 -38.32 2.80
CA ALA A 6 8.70 -38.37 1.43
C ALA A 6 7.54 -37.38 1.17
N ASN A 7 7.08 -36.61 2.15
CA ASN A 7 5.95 -35.69 2.01
C ASN A 7 6.29 -34.22 2.25
N ALA A 8 7.56 -33.85 2.17
CA ALA A 8 7.92 -32.45 1.93
C ALA A 8 7.41 -32.12 0.51
N ALA A 9 6.31 -31.42 0.44
CA ALA A 9 5.74 -31.01 -0.84
C ALA A 9 6.86 -30.42 -1.70
N SER A 10 7.05 -30.98 -2.89
CA SER A 10 8.13 -30.58 -3.81
C SER A 10 8.26 -29.05 -3.87
N THR A 11 9.45 -28.52 -3.65
CA THR A 11 9.74 -27.08 -3.79
C THR A 11 9.62 -26.61 -5.24
N ARG A 12 9.48 -27.56 -6.18
CA ARG A 12 9.32 -27.28 -7.59
C ARG A 12 7.97 -27.76 -8.10
N ARG A 13 7.47 -27.06 -9.11
CA ARG A 13 6.29 -27.44 -9.90
C ARG A 13 6.67 -28.53 -10.92
N PRO A 14 5.67 -29.18 -11.56
CA PRO A 14 5.93 -30.16 -12.62
C PRO A 14 6.72 -29.59 -13.81
N ASP A 15 6.61 -28.29 -14.08
CA ASP A 15 7.33 -27.59 -15.13
C ASP A 15 8.78 -27.20 -14.76
N GLY A 16 9.26 -27.64 -13.57
CA GLY A 16 10.59 -27.36 -13.06
C GLY A 16 10.76 -25.99 -12.39
N THR A 17 9.78 -25.12 -12.44
CA THR A 17 9.82 -23.81 -11.78
C THR A 17 9.61 -23.91 -10.26
N HIS A 18 10.02 -22.86 -9.50
CA HIS A 18 9.82 -22.84 -8.06
C HIS A 18 8.34 -22.69 -7.69
N ARG A 19 7.94 -23.36 -6.63
CA ARG A 19 6.64 -23.14 -5.99
C ARG A 19 6.72 -21.90 -5.12
N VAL A 20 5.83 -20.95 -5.35
CA VAL A 20 5.75 -19.70 -4.59
C VAL A 20 4.60 -19.78 -3.59
N VAL A 21 4.83 -19.34 -2.37
CA VAL A 21 3.85 -19.29 -1.29
C VAL A 21 3.86 -17.92 -0.62
N ILE A 22 2.75 -17.55 -0.03
CA ILE A 22 2.64 -16.37 0.83
C ILE A 22 2.93 -16.85 2.26
N THR A 23 3.93 -16.26 2.90
CA THR A 23 4.37 -16.62 4.26
C THR A 23 3.91 -15.62 5.31
N GLY A 24 3.59 -14.39 4.89
CA GLY A 24 3.09 -13.35 5.77
C GLY A 24 2.28 -12.32 5.02
N MET A 25 1.35 -11.70 5.72
CA MET A 25 0.48 -10.64 5.22
C MET A 25 0.44 -9.51 6.23
N GLY A 26 0.24 -8.29 5.76
CA GLY A 26 0.01 -7.13 6.59
C GLY A 26 -0.92 -6.15 5.90
N ALA A 27 -1.70 -5.42 6.68
CA ALA A 27 -2.69 -4.50 6.17
C ALA A 27 -2.80 -3.23 7.02
N VAL A 28 -3.01 -2.10 6.34
CA VAL A 28 -3.55 -0.88 6.93
C VAL A 28 -4.72 -0.47 6.06
N SER A 29 -5.87 -0.27 6.64
CA SER A 29 -7.11 0.01 5.91
C SER A 29 -8.05 0.90 6.73
N PRO A 30 -9.12 1.42 6.14
CA PRO A 30 -10.16 2.13 6.89
C PRO A 30 -10.83 1.30 7.98
N ALA A 31 -10.68 -0.03 7.95
CA ALA A 31 -11.14 -0.92 9.01
C ALA A 31 -10.20 -0.95 10.23
N GLY A 32 -8.99 -0.43 10.10
CA GLY A 32 -7.96 -0.39 11.12
C GLY A 32 -6.60 -0.89 10.64
N VAL A 33 -5.69 -1.06 11.58
CA VAL A 33 -4.35 -1.59 11.36
C VAL A 33 -4.36 -3.10 11.62
N GLY A 34 -3.76 -3.85 10.71
CA GLY A 34 -3.62 -5.29 10.78
C GLY A 34 -4.62 -6.06 9.91
N VAL A 35 -4.16 -7.23 9.46
CA VAL A 35 -4.96 -8.15 8.64
C VAL A 35 -6.21 -8.62 9.38
N GLN A 36 -6.11 -8.83 10.70
CA GLN A 36 -7.25 -9.28 11.50
C GLN A 36 -8.37 -8.23 11.53
N ALA A 37 -8.03 -6.94 11.71
CA ALA A 37 -9.01 -5.85 11.68
C ALA A 37 -9.74 -5.77 10.33
N LEU A 38 -8.99 -5.89 9.23
CA LEU A 38 -9.56 -5.94 7.89
C LEU A 38 -10.48 -7.16 7.72
N TRP A 39 -10.04 -8.34 8.15
CA TRP A 39 -10.81 -9.58 8.04
C TRP A 39 -12.11 -9.52 8.83
N ASP A 40 -12.06 -9.05 10.07
CA ASP A 40 -13.22 -8.91 10.93
C ASP A 40 -14.25 -7.93 10.35
N ALA A 41 -13.79 -6.82 9.78
CA ALA A 41 -14.66 -5.87 9.10
C ALA A 41 -15.35 -6.48 7.87
N VAL A 42 -14.61 -7.24 7.06
CA VAL A 42 -15.17 -7.95 5.89
C VAL A 42 -16.20 -8.98 6.32
N MET A 43 -15.88 -9.82 7.32
CA MET A 43 -16.78 -10.85 7.83
C MET A 43 -17.98 -10.26 8.55
N GLY A 44 -17.79 -9.17 9.28
CA GLY A 44 -18.85 -8.41 9.96
C GLY A 44 -19.67 -7.52 9.01
N ARG A 45 -19.29 -7.43 7.72
CA ARG A 45 -19.91 -6.53 6.73
C ARG A 45 -19.91 -5.06 7.21
N ALA A 46 -18.85 -4.64 7.87
CA ALA A 46 -18.71 -3.28 8.38
C ALA A 46 -18.58 -2.29 7.22
N CYS A 47 -19.31 -1.19 7.29
CA CYS A 47 -19.12 -0.08 6.36
C CYS A 47 -18.09 0.89 6.95
N CYS A 48 -16.93 1.00 6.30
CA CYS A 48 -15.87 1.92 6.70
C CYS A 48 -15.96 3.27 5.98
N ILE A 49 -16.97 3.50 5.16
CA ILE A 49 -17.22 4.78 4.48
C ILE A 49 -17.96 5.71 5.43
N GLY A 50 -17.54 6.96 5.50
CA GLY A 50 -18.16 7.99 6.30
C GLY A 50 -17.80 9.39 5.79
N PRO A 51 -18.24 10.45 6.48
CA PRO A 51 -17.88 11.81 6.13
C PRO A 51 -16.35 11.98 6.08
N VAL A 52 -15.86 12.73 5.09
CA VAL A 52 -14.46 13.15 5.03
C VAL A 52 -14.16 14.04 6.24
N THR A 53 -13.08 13.75 6.96
CA THR A 53 -12.67 14.48 8.15
C THR A 53 -11.33 15.22 7.99
N ARG A 54 -10.56 14.88 6.97
CA ARG A 54 -9.21 15.41 6.75
C ARG A 54 -9.16 16.83 6.23
N PHE A 55 -10.22 17.28 5.55
CA PHE A 55 -10.36 18.63 4.99
C PHE A 55 -11.82 19.01 4.82
N ASP A 56 -12.09 20.31 4.66
CA ASP A 56 -13.43 20.81 4.40
C ASP A 56 -13.90 20.42 2.99
N THR A 57 -15.06 19.83 2.90
CA THR A 57 -15.68 19.39 1.65
C THR A 57 -16.90 20.23 1.24
N ALA A 58 -17.14 21.39 1.85
CA ALA A 58 -18.33 22.21 1.58
C ALA A 58 -18.50 22.55 0.10
N ASP A 59 -17.41 22.76 -0.62
CA ASP A 59 -17.40 23.10 -2.05
C ASP A 59 -17.34 21.87 -2.97
N TYR A 60 -17.44 20.66 -2.45
CA TYR A 60 -17.34 19.41 -3.22
C TYR A 60 -18.71 18.78 -3.41
N ASP A 61 -18.92 18.10 -4.53
CA ASP A 61 -20.13 17.28 -4.77
C ASP A 61 -20.13 15.97 -3.97
N VAL A 62 -18.97 15.55 -3.48
CA VAL A 62 -18.79 14.30 -2.73
C VAL A 62 -18.19 14.60 -1.36
N HIS A 63 -18.84 14.11 -0.30
CA HIS A 63 -18.49 14.40 1.09
C HIS A 63 -18.10 13.16 1.88
N ILE A 64 -18.00 12.00 1.23
CA ILE A 64 -17.72 10.72 1.88
C ILE A 64 -16.47 10.07 1.33
N ALA A 65 -15.74 9.40 2.22
CA ALA A 65 -14.59 8.56 1.89
C ALA A 65 -14.42 7.45 2.92
N ALA A 66 -13.60 6.45 2.59
CA ALA A 66 -13.11 5.48 3.54
C ALA A 66 -11.68 5.89 3.96
N GLU A 67 -11.57 6.60 5.07
CA GLU A 67 -10.33 7.12 5.61
C GLU A 67 -9.71 6.14 6.62
N VAL A 68 -8.38 6.03 6.64
CA VAL A 68 -7.67 5.43 7.77
C VAL A 68 -7.65 6.46 8.91
N ARG A 69 -8.61 6.31 9.83
CA ARG A 69 -8.81 7.23 10.96
C ARG A 69 -7.91 6.86 12.14
N ASP A 70 -7.64 7.83 13.00
CA ASP A 70 -6.92 7.66 14.28
C ASP A 70 -5.58 6.93 14.13
N PHE A 71 -4.93 7.05 12.96
CA PHE A 71 -3.63 6.46 12.70
C PHE A 71 -2.50 7.37 13.17
N ASP A 72 -1.81 6.95 14.21
CA ASP A 72 -0.53 7.52 14.64
C ASP A 72 0.61 6.53 14.34
N ALA A 73 1.44 6.88 13.36
CA ALA A 73 2.57 6.06 12.95
C ALA A 73 3.55 5.76 14.10
N THR A 74 3.61 6.63 15.12
CA THR A 74 4.52 6.44 16.25
C THR A 74 4.10 5.33 17.21
N GLU A 75 2.83 4.94 17.19
CA GLU A 75 2.32 3.78 17.92
C GLU A 75 2.65 2.45 17.21
N HIS A 76 3.11 2.54 15.97
CA HIS A 76 3.42 1.40 15.10
C HIS A 76 4.91 1.30 14.72
N GLY A 77 5.80 1.71 15.61
CA GLY A 77 7.25 1.52 15.40
C GLY A 77 7.93 2.50 14.42
N ILE A 78 7.23 3.54 14.00
CA ILE A 78 7.80 4.64 13.20
C ILE A 78 8.18 5.77 14.15
N THR A 79 9.43 6.21 14.10
CA THR A 79 9.89 7.31 14.96
C THR A 79 9.23 8.64 14.61
N LYS A 80 9.12 9.57 15.56
CA LYS A 80 8.58 10.93 15.30
C LYS A 80 9.34 11.66 14.19
N LYS A 81 10.65 11.37 14.00
CA LYS A 81 11.45 11.94 12.93
C LYS A 81 11.05 11.37 11.57
N GLU A 82 10.85 10.06 11.48
CA GLU A 82 10.39 9.38 10.27
C GLU A 82 8.97 9.80 9.91
N ALA A 83 8.04 9.83 10.89
CA ALA A 83 6.65 10.25 10.68
C ALA A 83 6.50 11.67 10.08
N ARG A 84 7.48 12.57 10.36
CA ARG A 84 7.52 13.93 9.76
C ARG A 84 8.13 13.96 8.36
N ARG A 85 8.81 12.89 7.93
CA ARG A 85 9.55 12.82 6.67
C ARG A 85 8.87 11.93 5.65
N PHE A 86 8.01 11.01 6.11
CA PHE A 86 7.33 10.06 5.28
C PHE A 86 5.86 10.48 5.09
N GLU A 87 5.44 10.54 3.86
CA GLU A 87 4.04 10.61 3.49
C GLU A 87 3.26 9.41 4.04
N ARG A 88 1.96 9.56 4.23
CA ARG A 88 1.11 8.53 4.84
C ARG A 88 1.17 7.19 4.10
N PHE A 89 1.21 7.20 2.76
CA PHE A 89 1.32 5.94 2.02
C PHE A 89 2.60 5.17 2.35
N VAL A 90 3.73 5.86 2.63
CA VAL A 90 4.97 5.22 3.10
C VAL A 90 4.81 4.70 4.51
N GLN A 91 4.16 5.45 5.40
CA GLN A 91 3.89 5.01 6.77
C GLN A 91 3.02 3.75 6.79
N TYR A 92 1.97 3.70 5.97
CA TYR A 92 1.12 2.51 5.82
C TYR A 92 1.90 1.32 5.27
N ALA A 93 2.76 1.56 4.27
CA ALA A 93 3.63 0.52 3.72
C ALA A 93 4.54 -0.10 4.79
N ILE A 94 5.14 0.71 5.66
CA ILE A 94 6.02 0.26 6.74
C ILE A 94 5.23 -0.59 7.73
N VAL A 95 4.10 -0.09 8.23
CA VAL A 95 3.30 -0.77 9.27
C VAL A 95 2.76 -2.12 8.75
N ALA A 96 2.23 -2.15 7.52
CA ALA A 96 1.81 -3.41 6.91
C ALA A 96 2.98 -4.38 6.67
N SER A 97 4.16 -3.85 6.31
CA SER A 97 5.34 -4.70 6.09
C SER A 97 5.90 -5.27 7.39
N ASP A 98 5.88 -4.51 8.49
CA ASP A 98 6.28 -4.99 9.83
C ASP A 98 5.39 -6.18 10.24
N GLU A 99 4.07 -6.10 10.05
CA GLU A 99 3.13 -7.19 10.32
C GLU A 99 3.42 -8.42 9.43
N ALA A 100 3.59 -8.21 8.12
CA ALA A 100 3.86 -9.28 7.17
C ALA A 100 5.17 -10.03 7.48
N LEU A 101 6.23 -9.29 7.79
CA LEU A 101 7.53 -9.86 8.16
C LEU A 101 7.46 -10.62 9.48
N ALA A 102 6.79 -10.07 10.48
CA ALA A 102 6.59 -10.75 11.76
C ALA A 102 5.82 -12.07 11.58
N GLN A 103 4.75 -12.07 10.79
CA GLN A 103 3.97 -13.27 10.50
C GLN A 103 4.75 -14.30 9.70
N SER A 104 5.63 -13.87 8.79
CA SER A 104 6.41 -14.79 7.94
C SER A 104 7.41 -15.63 8.71
N GLY A 105 7.87 -15.16 9.87
CA GLY A 105 8.95 -15.79 10.63
C GLY A 105 10.32 -15.71 9.94
N LEU A 106 10.46 -14.92 8.88
CA LEU A 106 11.70 -14.77 8.12
C LEU A 106 12.74 -14.03 8.98
N ASN A 107 13.89 -14.67 9.21
CA ASN A 107 15.02 -14.04 9.90
C ASN A 107 15.97 -13.41 8.90
N LEU A 108 15.79 -12.09 8.66
CA LEU A 108 16.57 -11.34 7.70
C LEU A 108 18.08 -11.30 8.00
N GLU A 109 18.48 -11.51 9.27
CA GLU A 109 19.91 -11.57 9.64
C GLU A 109 20.57 -12.87 9.20
N ALA A 110 19.78 -13.94 9.05
CA ALA A 110 20.26 -15.24 8.62
C ALA A 110 20.14 -15.47 7.11
N GLU A 111 19.42 -14.62 6.40
CA GLU A 111 19.14 -14.78 4.99
C GLU A 111 20.11 -14.00 4.09
N ASP A 112 20.30 -14.45 2.85
CA ASP A 112 20.98 -13.64 1.82
C ASP A 112 20.03 -12.55 1.32
N THR A 113 20.10 -11.38 1.94
CA THR A 113 19.25 -10.24 1.57
C THR A 113 19.49 -9.72 0.15
N ALA A 114 20.59 -10.11 -0.53
CA ALA A 114 20.79 -9.80 -1.95
C ALA A 114 19.84 -10.59 -2.86
N ARG A 115 19.24 -11.66 -2.34
CA ARG A 115 18.23 -12.45 -3.03
C ARG A 115 16.80 -12.20 -2.53
N ILE A 116 16.61 -11.18 -1.69
CA ILE A 116 15.29 -10.75 -1.24
C ILE A 116 14.95 -9.40 -1.87
N ALA A 117 13.92 -9.38 -2.72
CA ALA A 117 13.47 -8.18 -3.41
C ALA A 117 12.45 -7.37 -2.59
N CYS A 118 12.34 -6.10 -2.93
CA CYS A 118 11.20 -5.25 -2.55
C CYS A 118 10.47 -4.79 -3.82
N VAL A 119 9.29 -5.35 -4.07
CA VAL A 119 8.45 -4.99 -5.21
C VAL A 119 7.18 -4.33 -4.68
N PHE A 120 7.25 -3.02 -4.45
CA PHE A 120 6.21 -2.30 -3.73
C PHE A 120 5.84 -1.00 -4.44
N GLY A 121 4.57 -0.84 -4.78
CA GLY A 121 4.10 0.27 -5.59
C GLY A 121 3.07 1.17 -4.93
N THR A 122 2.81 2.27 -5.61
CA THR A 122 1.71 3.20 -5.34
C THR A 122 1.14 3.68 -6.67
N GLY A 123 -0.14 3.99 -6.72
CA GLY A 123 -0.77 4.47 -7.94
C GLY A 123 -0.46 5.93 -8.25
N ILE A 124 -0.36 6.76 -7.22
CA ILE A 124 -0.16 8.21 -7.33
C ILE A 124 1.13 8.66 -6.63
N GLY A 125 1.42 8.12 -5.45
CA GLY A 125 2.55 8.55 -4.62
C GLY A 125 2.19 9.67 -3.65
N GLY A 126 3.14 10.54 -3.32
CA GLY A 126 2.98 11.60 -2.33
C GLY A 126 2.19 12.81 -2.84
N ILE A 127 0.89 12.63 -3.02
CA ILE A 127 0.01 13.65 -3.60
C ILE A 127 -0.19 14.86 -2.66
N ASP A 128 -0.19 14.63 -1.35
CA ASP A 128 -0.34 15.71 -0.36
C ASP A 128 0.91 16.62 -0.37
N GLU A 129 2.12 16.04 -0.42
CA GLU A 129 3.36 16.81 -0.57
C GLU A 129 3.41 17.54 -1.91
N LEU A 130 2.97 16.89 -2.99
CA LEU A 130 2.90 17.52 -4.31
C LEU A 130 2.00 18.75 -4.27
N GLN A 131 0.78 18.63 -3.74
CA GLN A 131 -0.17 19.73 -3.61
C GLN A 131 0.40 20.86 -2.73
N SER A 132 0.94 20.51 -1.56
CA SER A 132 1.55 21.45 -0.62
C SER A 132 2.76 22.19 -1.23
N GLY A 133 3.59 21.46 -1.98
CA GLY A 133 4.74 21.99 -2.68
C GLY A 133 4.33 23.04 -3.74
N PHE A 134 3.28 22.77 -4.51
CA PHE A 134 2.76 23.72 -5.50
C PHE A 134 2.23 25.00 -4.85
N PHE A 135 1.48 24.90 -3.76
CA PHE A 135 1.03 26.10 -3.03
C PHE A 135 2.21 26.88 -2.45
N THR A 136 3.18 26.19 -1.88
CA THR A 136 4.40 26.83 -1.36
C THR A 136 5.17 27.55 -2.46
N LEU A 137 5.32 26.93 -3.62
CA LEU A 137 5.98 27.54 -4.78
C LEU A 137 5.24 28.80 -5.26
N ALA A 138 3.92 28.72 -5.39
CA ALA A 138 3.09 29.81 -5.88
C ALA A 138 3.05 31.00 -4.92
N GLU A 139 2.91 30.75 -3.61
CA GLU A 139 2.72 31.79 -2.61
C GLU A 139 4.04 32.36 -2.05
N LYS A 140 5.07 31.49 -1.88
CA LYS A 140 6.29 31.81 -1.14
C LYS A 140 7.56 31.77 -1.99
N GLY A 141 7.42 31.32 -3.25
CA GLY A 141 8.53 31.22 -4.21
C GLY A 141 9.45 30.02 -4.01
N PRO A 142 10.39 29.80 -4.98
CA PRO A 142 11.15 28.56 -5.09
C PRO A 142 12.08 28.28 -3.90
N LYS A 143 12.56 29.31 -3.21
CA LYS A 143 13.46 29.14 -2.05
C LYS A 143 12.77 28.56 -0.81
N ARG A 144 11.46 28.48 -0.81
CA ARG A 144 10.66 27.98 0.33
C ARG A 144 10.14 26.57 0.11
N VAL A 145 10.27 26.01 -1.09
CA VAL A 145 9.95 24.60 -1.36
C VAL A 145 10.89 23.71 -0.54
N SER A 146 10.32 22.66 0.06
CA SER A 146 11.06 21.73 0.91
C SER A 146 12.22 21.07 0.15
N PRO A 147 13.44 20.99 0.72
CA PRO A 147 14.52 20.21 0.12
C PRO A 147 14.20 18.71 0.05
N LEU A 148 13.23 18.25 0.83
CA LEU A 148 12.72 16.87 0.82
C LEU A 148 11.55 16.66 -0.14
N PHE A 149 11.10 17.71 -0.86
CA PHE A 149 9.95 17.63 -1.75
C PHE A 149 10.01 16.42 -2.69
N ILE A 150 11.10 16.30 -3.48
CA ILE A 150 11.25 15.18 -4.43
C ILE A 150 11.30 13.82 -3.71
N PRO A 151 12.18 13.60 -2.71
CA PRO A 151 12.24 12.29 -2.05
C PRO A 151 11.01 11.95 -1.21
N THR A 152 10.12 12.89 -0.94
CA THR A 152 8.87 12.61 -0.22
C THR A 152 7.73 12.27 -1.19
N MET A 153 7.66 12.95 -2.35
CA MET A 153 6.54 12.80 -3.28
C MET A 153 6.70 11.65 -4.27
N ILE A 154 7.93 11.21 -4.57
CA ILE A 154 8.17 10.25 -5.65
C ILE A 154 7.64 8.84 -5.31
N GLY A 155 6.93 8.19 -6.25
CA GLY A 155 6.22 6.94 -6.00
C GLY A 155 7.10 5.77 -5.54
N ASN A 156 8.36 5.68 -6.03
CA ASN A 156 9.26 4.59 -5.64
C ASN A 156 9.83 4.73 -4.22
N ILE A 157 9.54 5.82 -3.52
CA ILE A 157 10.11 6.06 -2.19
C ILE A 157 9.62 5.03 -1.15
N ALA A 158 8.41 4.48 -1.30
CA ALA A 158 7.93 3.42 -0.42
C ALA A 158 8.83 2.18 -0.53
N ALA A 159 9.05 1.66 -1.74
CA ALA A 159 9.95 0.52 -1.96
C ALA A 159 11.37 0.80 -1.47
N GLY A 160 11.90 2.01 -1.72
CA GLY A 160 13.23 2.43 -1.26
C GLY A 160 13.35 2.46 0.26
N ASN A 161 12.37 3.03 0.96
CA ASN A 161 12.37 3.07 2.43
C ASN A 161 12.22 1.69 3.06
N LEU A 162 11.38 0.82 2.50
CA LEU A 162 11.24 -0.57 2.94
C LEU A 162 12.55 -1.33 2.74
N SER A 163 13.21 -1.20 1.58
CA SER A 163 14.50 -1.84 1.32
C SER A 163 15.58 -1.39 2.31
N ILE A 164 15.66 -0.07 2.60
CA ILE A 164 16.61 0.47 3.58
C ILE A 164 16.28 -0.03 4.99
N ARG A 165 15.01 0.03 5.39
CA ARG A 165 14.57 -0.33 6.75
C ARG A 165 14.88 -1.79 7.09
N TYR A 166 14.66 -2.69 6.14
CA TYR A 166 14.83 -4.13 6.36
C TYR A 166 16.16 -4.67 5.79
N GLY A 167 17.01 -3.83 5.24
CA GLY A 167 18.29 -4.25 4.66
C GLY A 167 18.16 -5.15 3.44
N LEU A 168 17.05 -5.04 2.68
CA LEU A 168 16.83 -5.82 1.47
C LEU A 168 17.73 -5.28 0.36
N ARG A 169 18.55 -6.14 -0.24
CA ARG A 169 19.55 -5.76 -1.24
C ARG A 169 19.29 -6.39 -2.61
N GLY A 170 18.21 -7.15 -2.74
CA GLY A 170 17.71 -7.62 -4.03
C GLY A 170 17.10 -6.49 -4.84
N GLU A 171 16.37 -6.85 -5.87
CA GLU A 171 15.69 -5.88 -6.74
C GLU A 171 14.73 -4.99 -5.94
N CYS A 172 14.79 -3.66 -6.18
CA CYS A 172 13.89 -2.69 -5.56
C CYS A 172 13.08 -2.00 -6.67
N LEU A 173 11.84 -2.42 -6.84
CA LEU A 173 10.95 -1.97 -7.91
C LEU A 173 9.71 -1.26 -7.38
N ASN A 174 9.32 -0.21 -8.10
CA ASN A 174 8.01 0.42 -7.99
C ASN A 174 7.20 0.10 -9.25
N VAL A 175 6.18 -0.73 -9.11
CA VAL A 175 5.19 -0.97 -10.16
C VAL A 175 4.10 0.09 -10.03
N VAL A 176 3.71 0.73 -11.13
CA VAL A 176 2.64 1.74 -11.16
C VAL A 176 1.61 1.34 -12.20
N THR A 177 0.46 0.88 -11.75
CA THR A 177 -0.66 0.46 -12.61
C THR A 177 -2.02 0.85 -11.98
N ALA A 178 -2.08 2.06 -11.42
CA ALA A 178 -3.26 2.59 -10.73
C ALA A 178 -3.80 1.62 -9.67
N CYS A 179 -5.11 1.35 -9.64
CA CYS A 179 -5.75 0.44 -8.68
C CYS A 179 -5.21 -1.00 -8.70
N ALA A 180 -4.54 -1.41 -9.79
CA ALA A 180 -3.96 -2.75 -9.92
C ALA A 180 -2.52 -2.86 -9.40
N THR A 181 -1.93 -1.77 -8.94
CA THR A 181 -0.51 -1.67 -8.55
C THR A 181 -0.09 -2.77 -7.55
N GLY A 182 -0.83 -2.93 -6.46
CA GLY A 182 -0.51 -3.96 -5.46
C GLY A 182 -0.55 -5.38 -6.02
N ALA A 183 -1.58 -5.69 -6.81
CA ALA A 183 -1.71 -7.00 -7.46
C ALA A 183 -0.59 -7.25 -8.48
N HIS A 184 -0.21 -6.25 -9.27
CA HIS A 184 0.89 -6.37 -10.22
C HIS A 184 2.26 -6.46 -9.55
N SER A 185 2.47 -5.77 -8.43
CA SER A 185 3.69 -5.91 -7.61
C SER A 185 3.85 -7.35 -7.11
N ILE A 186 2.77 -7.94 -6.57
CA ILE A 186 2.77 -9.34 -6.15
C ILE A 186 3.01 -10.26 -7.35
N GLY A 187 2.36 -10.01 -8.48
CA GLY A 187 2.53 -10.79 -9.71
C GLY A 187 3.95 -10.77 -10.25
N ALA A 188 4.64 -9.62 -10.20
CA ALA A 188 6.04 -9.49 -10.58
C ALA A 188 6.93 -10.32 -9.64
N ALA A 189 6.79 -10.14 -8.33
CA ALA A 189 7.53 -10.91 -7.32
C ALA A 189 7.33 -12.43 -7.48
N VAL A 190 6.08 -12.87 -7.68
CA VAL A 190 5.78 -14.29 -7.94
C VAL A 190 6.51 -14.82 -9.18
N ARG A 191 6.56 -14.04 -10.26
CA ARG A 191 7.28 -14.41 -11.49
C ARG A 191 8.76 -14.56 -11.20
N ASP A 192 9.36 -13.63 -10.50
CA ASP A 192 10.80 -13.59 -10.27
C ASP A 192 11.27 -14.71 -9.31
N ILE A 193 10.50 -15.02 -8.26
CA ILE A 193 10.74 -16.20 -7.41
C ILE A 193 10.54 -17.48 -8.21
N ARG A 194 9.47 -17.58 -9.00
CA ARG A 194 9.18 -18.78 -9.80
C ARG A 194 10.31 -19.16 -10.74
N HIS A 195 10.94 -18.17 -11.35
CA HIS A 195 12.06 -18.37 -12.27
C HIS A 195 13.45 -18.40 -11.60
N GLY A 196 13.52 -18.21 -10.27
CA GLY A 196 14.75 -18.31 -9.51
C GLY A 196 15.64 -17.06 -9.58
N TYR A 197 15.11 -15.92 -10.01
CA TYR A 197 15.85 -14.64 -9.98
C TYR A 197 16.08 -14.17 -8.55
N ILE A 198 15.09 -14.39 -7.67
CA ILE A 198 15.11 -14.09 -6.24
C ILE A 198 14.54 -15.26 -5.44
N ASP A 199 14.79 -15.30 -4.13
CA ASP A 199 14.32 -16.37 -3.24
C ASP A 199 13.10 -15.97 -2.44
N ALA A 200 12.98 -14.66 -2.11
CA ALA A 200 11.85 -14.08 -1.43
C ALA A 200 11.60 -12.65 -1.89
N ALA A 201 10.42 -12.12 -1.59
CA ALA A 201 10.09 -10.73 -1.85
C ALA A 201 9.12 -10.17 -0.82
N LEU A 202 9.35 -8.92 -0.42
CA LEU A 202 8.35 -8.07 0.17
C LEU A 202 7.59 -7.39 -0.98
N ALA A 203 6.32 -7.75 -1.17
CA ALA A 203 5.56 -7.29 -2.33
C ALA A 203 4.18 -6.76 -1.93
N GLY A 204 3.77 -5.66 -2.53
CA GLY A 204 2.49 -5.05 -2.25
C GLY A 204 2.31 -3.67 -2.83
N GLY A 205 1.43 -2.90 -2.22
CA GLY A 205 1.20 -1.51 -2.58
C GLY A 205 0.47 -0.77 -1.48
N SER A 206 0.68 0.54 -1.44
CA SER A 206 -0.01 1.44 -0.53
C SER A 206 -0.40 2.73 -1.23
N GLU A 207 -1.49 3.34 -0.76
CA GLU A 207 -1.99 4.57 -1.32
C GLU A 207 -2.60 5.45 -0.22
N GLU A 208 -2.48 6.76 -0.35
CA GLU A 208 -3.22 7.74 0.43
C GLU A 208 -3.71 8.83 -0.52
N SER A 209 -4.92 8.66 -1.00
CA SER A 209 -5.52 9.55 -2.01
C SER A 209 -6.77 10.26 -1.53
N VAL A 210 -7.07 10.24 -0.21
CA VAL A 210 -8.14 11.05 0.36
C VAL A 210 -7.61 12.46 0.62
N SER A 211 -7.45 13.21 -0.46
CA SER A 211 -6.92 14.58 -0.50
C SER A 211 -7.83 15.50 -1.31
N PRO A 212 -7.75 16.83 -1.12
CA PRO A 212 -8.58 17.79 -1.85
C PRO A 212 -8.51 17.60 -3.37
N ILE A 213 -7.31 17.54 -3.93
CA ILE A 213 -7.13 17.43 -5.39
C ILE A 213 -7.61 16.09 -5.94
N CYS A 214 -7.40 14.99 -5.21
CA CYS A 214 -7.86 13.67 -5.65
C CYS A 214 -9.38 13.57 -5.57
N LEU A 215 -10.01 14.07 -4.51
CA LEU A 215 -11.46 14.09 -4.39
C LEU A 215 -12.09 14.90 -5.53
N ALA A 216 -11.55 16.09 -5.84
CA ALA A 216 -11.99 16.91 -6.96
C ALA A 216 -11.82 16.19 -8.30
N GLY A 217 -10.64 15.63 -8.57
CA GLY A 217 -10.33 14.94 -9.81
C GLY A 217 -11.24 13.72 -10.07
N PHE A 218 -11.40 12.83 -9.08
CA PHE A 218 -12.27 11.67 -9.19
C PHE A 218 -13.76 12.04 -9.25
N SER A 219 -14.17 13.12 -8.56
CA SER A 219 -15.54 13.65 -8.65
C SER A 219 -15.84 14.15 -10.05
N ASN A 220 -14.95 14.97 -10.62
CA ASN A 220 -15.11 15.51 -11.98
C ASN A 220 -15.06 14.45 -13.07
N LEU A 221 -14.31 13.36 -12.83
CA LEU A 221 -14.31 12.18 -13.68
C LEU A 221 -15.65 11.40 -13.63
N GLY A 222 -16.50 11.68 -12.64
CA GLY A 222 -17.74 10.93 -12.41
C GLY A 222 -17.53 9.53 -11.82
N ALA A 223 -16.36 9.29 -11.22
CA ALA A 223 -15.99 7.98 -10.64
C ALA A 223 -16.46 7.81 -9.20
N LEU A 224 -16.88 8.89 -8.54
CA LEU A 224 -17.31 8.87 -7.14
C LEU A 224 -18.83 8.85 -7.02
N SER A 225 -19.33 8.20 -5.98
CA SER A 225 -20.74 8.25 -5.62
C SER A 225 -21.10 9.60 -4.99
N LYS A 226 -22.16 10.24 -5.50
CA LYS A 226 -22.75 11.45 -4.90
C LYS A 226 -23.79 11.13 -3.83
N ALA A 227 -24.10 9.85 -3.61
CA ALA A 227 -25.03 9.42 -2.57
C ALA A 227 -24.35 9.46 -1.19
N CYS A 228 -25.06 9.91 -0.17
CA CYS A 228 -24.55 9.94 1.21
C CYS A 228 -24.16 8.56 1.75
N LEU A 229 -24.76 7.50 1.20
CA LEU A 229 -24.47 6.11 1.56
C LEU A 229 -24.17 5.33 0.29
N LEU A 230 -23.04 4.63 0.25
CA LEU A 230 -22.61 3.82 -0.89
C LEU A 230 -23.67 2.77 -1.29
N TYR A 231 -24.41 2.27 -0.36
CA TYR A 231 -25.43 1.24 -0.50
C TYR A 231 -26.67 1.70 -1.30
N THR A 232 -26.82 3.01 -1.49
CA THR A 232 -27.88 3.58 -2.32
C THR A 232 -27.43 3.84 -3.77
N SER A 233 -26.17 3.61 -4.08
CA SER A 233 -25.65 3.73 -5.45
C SER A 233 -26.04 2.49 -6.26
N PRO A 234 -26.68 2.65 -7.42
CA PRO A 234 -27.01 1.50 -8.26
C PRO A 234 -25.73 0.81 -8.74
N SER A 235 -25.66 -0.51 -8.53
CA SER A 235 -24.60 -1.32 -9.11
C SER A 235 -24.72 -1.33 -10.66
N PRO A 236 -23.61 -1.36 -11.39
CA PRO A 236 -23.68 -1.59 -12.84
C PRO A 236 -24.47 -2.86 -13.24
N ARG A 237 -24.57 -3.85 -12.34
CA ARG A 237 -25.38 -5.05 -12.53
C ARG A 237 -26.86 -4.78 -12.42
N ASP A 238 -27.28 -3.77 -11.67
CA ASP A 238 -28.69 -3.43 -11.50
C ASP A 238 -29.27 -2.69 -12.72
N ARG A 239 -28.39 -2.16 -13.60
CA ARG A 239 -28.79 -1.50 -14.86
C ARG A 239 -29.10 -2.48 -16.00
N SER A 240 -28.74 -3.73 -15.87
CA SER A 240 -28.95 -4.75 -16.92
C SER A 240 -30.35 -5.39 -16.88
N LEU A 241 -31.22 -4.97 -15.98
CA LEU A 241 -32.56 -5.50 -15.76
C LEU A 241 -33.67 -4.50 -16.10
N SER A 242 -33.36 -3.40 -16.79
CA SER A 242 -34.37 -2.42 -17.27
C SER A 242 -34.40 -2.36 -18.80
#